data_c18fa20727c4506177f544a899c31a2a
#
_entry.id   c18fa20727c4506177f544a899c31a2a
#
_cell.length_a   1.000
_cell.length_b   1.000
_cell.length_c   1.000
_cell.angle_alpha   90.00
_cell.angle_beta   90.00
_cell.angle_gamma   90.00
#
_symmetry.space_group_name_H-M   'P 1'
#
loop_
_entity.id
_entity.type
_entity.pdbx_description
1 polymer ?
#
loop_
_entity_poly.entity_id
_entity_poly.type
_entity_poly.pdbx_seq_one_letter_code
_entity_poly.pdbx_strand_id
1 'polypeptide(L)'
;MTRLLLLGSLAMAGGVACAGPRDAGSTGTAVSGVDSQIAQTIAGIKAIDNHAHPVRPTAAGESPDQEFDALPVDNLEPQSDPVRQRPSSPEVTAAGRELFGGDKAAAMRAHQGDYATWVLDRIGVDVMLANRVAMGPGLPASRFVWVPFADALMYPLDNAPLIRHPDHKAFFPLEEKLLRRYYAESGVSARPATLAEYLDKVVRATLERHKAGGAVAEKFEMAYLRALDVGNPTRAAADAAYAGGAGDYKALQDYIFRFIAGECGRLGMAVHIHVAHGGGGYFNVAGANPLLLEPLLDDPSLRHVNVVMIHGGWPFTAEATALLTKPNAYVDFSEQTAFTSARSVSEVLRKWLEYVPEKVLFATDAYPESKELGWEEAGLIAAKTGREALGLALTGMLQDHDITRERASELARMVLRDNARKLYKLQ
;
A
#
# COMPACT_ATOMS: atom_id res chain seq x y z
N MET A 1 -67.56 19.43 -4.15
CA MET A 1 -67.74 20.88 -3.88
C MET A 1 -66.46 21.60 -4.27
N THR A 2 -66.65 22.39 -5.26
CA THR A 2 -65.74 23.21 -6.03
C THR A 2 -65.19 24.38 -5.19
N ARG A 3 -63.93 24.74 -5.34
CA ARG A 3 -63.52 26.13 -5.50
C ARG A 3 -62.10 26.27 -6.07
N LEU A 4 -62.09 26.90 -7.20
CA LEU A 4 -61.07 27.45 -8.06
C LEU A 4 -60.71 28.87 -7.60
N LEU A 5 -59.44 29.34 -7.65
CA LEU A 5 -59.03 30.74 -7.77
C LEU A 5 -57.54 30.76 -8.24
N LEU A 6 -57.29 31.06 -9.41
CA LEU A 6 -56.91 32.20 -10.25
C LEU A 6 -55.67 33.01 -9.77
N LEU A 7 -54.65 32.88 -10.62
CA LEU A 7 -53.75 33.85 -11.34
C LEU A 7 -53.30 35.15 -10.64
N GLY A 8 -52.00 35.37 -10.72
CA GLY A 8 -51.36 36.66 -10.64
C GLY A 8 -49.96 36.63 -11.24
N SER A 9 -49.86 36.93 -12.55
CA SER A 9 -48.60 37.16 -13.24
C SER A 9 -48.06 38.55 -12.92
N LEU A 10 -46.79 38.68 -12.56
CA LEU A 10 -46.07 39.96 -12.59
C LEU A 10 -44.76 39.80 -13.34
N ALA A 11 -44.71 40.39 -14.53
CA ALA A 11 -43.48 40.54 -15.31
C ALA A 11 -42.72 41.77 -14.83
N MET A 12 -41.45 41.62 -14.56
CA MET A 12 -40.52 42.74 -14.46
C MET A 12 -39.34 42.51 -15.39
N ALA A 13 -39.23 43.40 -16.36
CA ALA A 13 -38.07 43.52 -17.25
C ALA A 13 -36.95 44.29 -16.54
N GLY A 14 -35.72 43.90 -16.79
CA GLY A 14 -34.57 44.64 -16.26
C GLY A 14 -33.23 44.15 -16.74
N GLY A 15 -32.65 44.81 -17.71
CA GLY A 15 -31.22 45.15 -17.76
C GLY A 15 -30.24 44.07 -18.26
N VAL A 16 -29.97 44.08 -19.56
CA VAL A 16 -28.77 43.51 -20.17
C VAL A 16 -27.55 44.37 -19.80
N ALA A 17 -26.63 43.86 -18.97
CA ALA A 17 -25.31 44.43 -18.76
C ALA A 17 -24.29 43.62 -19.59
N CYS A 18 -23.68 44.24 -20.59
CA CYS A 18 -22.55 43.73 -21.35
C CYS A 18 -21.34 43.56 -20.43
N ALA A 19 -20.89 42.36 -20.21
CA ALA A 19 -19.59 42.07 -19.60
C ALA A 19 -18.54 41.88 -20.70
N GLY A 20 -17.46 42.68 -20.64
CA GLY A 20 -16.31 42.60 -21.52
C GLY A 20 -15.50 41.30 -21.36
N PRO A 21 -14.54 41.06 -22.28
CA PRO A 21 -13.78 39.78 -22.30
C PRO A 21 -12.93 39.64 -21.04
N ARG A 22 -13.12 38.54 -20.33
CA ARG A 22 -12.23 38.15 -19.24
C ARG A 22 -11.03 37.44 -19.84
N ASP A 23 -9.85 37.89 -19.47
CA ASP A 23 -8.57 37.28 -19.75
C ASP A 23 -8.59 35.80 -19.36
N ALA A 24 -8.17 34.96 -20.29
CA ALA A 24 -7.92 33.54 -20.07
C ALA A 24 -6.60 33.35 -19.29
N GLY A 25 -6.65 33.63 -17.99
CA GLY A 25 -5.60 33.24 -17.06
C GLY A 25 -5.70 31.76 -16.76
N SER A 26 -4.58 31.07 -16.83
CA SER A 26 -4.32 29.68 -16.49
C SER A 26 -5.18 29.20 -15.31
N THR A 27 -6.22 28.45 -15.58
CA THR A 27 -7.01 27.74 -14.54
C THR A 27 -6.37 26.42 -14.19
N GLY A 28 -5.39 26.45 -13.32
CA GLY A 28 -5.22 25.33 -12.42
C GLY A 28 -6.52 25.23 -11.62
N THR A 29 -7.27 24.13 -11.76
CA THR A 29 -8.48 23.87 -10.98
C THR A 29 -8.09 23.89 -9.51
N ALA A 30 -8.41 24.98 -8.80
CA ALA A 30 -8.27 25.05 -7.36
C ALA A 30 -9.10 23.91 -6.77
N VAL A 31 -8.46 23.00 -6.06
CA VAL A 31 -9.15 21.94 -5.32
C VAL A 31 -10.06 22.64 -4.33
N SER A 32 -11.38 22.49 -4.50
CA SER A 32 -12.38 23.16 -3.68
C SER A 32 -12.19 22.75 -2.22
N GLY A 33 -11.75 23.68 -1.37
CA GLY A 33 -11.64 23.51 0.07
C GLY A 33 -10.22 23.34 0.65
N VAL A 34 -9.17 23.33 -0.18
CA VAL A 34 -7.77 23.33 0.31
C VAL A 34 -7.21 24.77 0.31
N ASP A 35 -6.56 25.17 1.40
CA ASP A 35 -5.83 26.44 1.49
C ASP A 35 -4.74 26.50 0.41
N SER A 36 -4.65 27.60 -0.30
CA SER A 36 -3.79 27.74 -1.48
C SER A 36 -2.28 27.60 -1.16
N GLN A 37 -1.83 28.07 -0.01
CA GLN A 37 -0.44 27.93 0.42
C GLN A 37 -0.11 26.49 0.80
N ILE A 38 -1.04 25.81 1.48
CA ILE A 38 -0.90 24.38 1.80
C ILE A 38 -0.85 23.57 0.51
N ALA A 39 -1.75 23.84 -0.45
CA ALA A 39 -1.76 23.18 -1.75
C ALA A 39 -0.43 23.38 -2.50
N GLN A 40 0.11 24.59 -2.52
CA GLN A 40 1.39 24.90 -3.14
C GLN A 40 2.55 24.17 -2.46
N THR A 41 2.56 24.13 -1.13
CA THR A 41 3.58 23.37 -0.36
C THR A 41 3.55 21.90 -0.72
N ILE A 42 2.37 21.27 -0.68
CA ILE A 42 2.18 19.85 -1.01
C ILE A 42 2.62 19.54 -2.44
N ALA A 43 2.26 20.40 -3.41
CA ALA A 43 2.63 20.24 -4.81
C ALA A 43 4.15 20.29 -5.03
N GLY A 44 4.86 21.08 -4.23
CA GLY A 44 6.33 21.20 -4.31
C GLY A 44 7.12 20.04 -3.71
N ILE A 45 6.47 19.11 -2.98
CA ILE A 45 7.15 17.99 -2.33
C ILE A 45 7.13 16.77 -3.25
N LYS A 46 8.30 16.29 -3.67
CA LYS A 46 8.43 14.96 -4.27
C LYS A 46 8.37 13.90 -3.17
N ALA A 47 7.34 13.05 -3.22
CA ALA A 47 7.05 12.10 -2.16
C ALA A 47 7.99 10.89 -2.15
N ILE A 48 8.08 10.24 -1.01
CA ILE A 48 8.53 8.84 -0.90
C ILE A 48 7.27 7.99 -0.75
N ASP A 49 7.05 7.10 -1.70
CA ASP A 49 5.92 6.19 -1.72
C ASP A 49 6.27 4.92 -0.93
N ASN A 50 5.58 4.70 0.17
CA ASN A 50 5.89 3.62 1.11
C ASN A 50 5.48 2.23 0.62
N HIS A 51 4.54 2.15 -0.33
CA HIS A 51 3.96 0.88 -0.77
C HIS A 51 3.38 0.98 -2.18
N ALA A 52 3.92 0.18 -3.09
CA ALA A 52 3.43 0.06 -4.47
C ALA A 52 3.95 -1.22 -5.15
N HIS A 53 3.30 -1.63 -6.23
CA HIS A 53 3.59 -2.82 -7.02
C HIS A 53 3.98 -2.46 -8.47
N PRO A 54 5.08 -1.74 -8.71
CA PRO A 54 5.44 -1.30 -10.04
C PRO A 54 5.77 -2.48 -10.95
N VAL A 55 5.18 -2.48 -12.15
CA VAL A 55 5.45 -3.47 -13.19
C VAL A 55 6.61 -3.00 -14.05
N ARG A 56 7.56 -3.88 -14.32
CA ARG A 56 8.67 -3.59 -15.23
C ARG A 56 8.19 -3.49 -16.67
N PRO A 57 8.67 -2.51 -17.44
CA PRO A 57 8.48 -2.57 -18.87
C PRO A 57 9.24 -3.78 -19.44
N THR A 58 8.58 -4.58 -20.26
CA THR A 58 9.16 -5.72 -20.97
C THR A 58 9.31 -5.38 -22.46
N ALA A 59 10.36 -5.88 -23.10
CA ALA A 59 10.56 -5.66 -24.53
C ALA A 59 9.50 -6.44 -25.36
N ALA A 60 9.27 -5.99 -26.58
CA ALA A 60 8.34 -6.67 -27.48
C ALA A 60 8.80 -8.11 -27.73
N GLY A 61 7.93 -9.08 -27.42
CA GLY A 61 8.22 -10.51 -27.54
C GLY A 61 8.74 -11.18 -26.25
N GLU A 62 9.02 -10.41 -25.19
CA GLU A 62 9.30 -10.97 -23.87
C GLU A 62 8.00 -11.30 -23.15
N SER A 63 8.08 -12.26 -22.20
CA SER A 63 6.95 -12.54 -21.30
C SER A 63 6.64 -11.33 -20.41
N PRO A 64 5.37 -11.02 -20.15
CA PRO A 64 5.00 -9.99 -19.20
C PRO A 64 5.68 -10.20 -17.84
N ASP A 65 5.99 -9.10 -17.17
CA ASP A 65 6.51 -9.14 -15.80
C ASP A 65 5.48 -9.78 -14.86
N GLN A 66 5.89 -10.81 -14.15
CA GLN A 66 5.05 -11.57 -13.20
C GLN A 66 5.57 -11.43 -11.76
N GLU A 67 6.61 -10.60 -11.56
CA GLU A 67 7.29 -10.49 -10.27
C GLU A 67 6.89 -9.23 -9.48
N PHE A 68 5.84 -8.54 -9.93
CA PHE A 68 5.34 -7.33 -9.27
C PHE A 68 4.54 -7.64 -8.00
N ASP A 69 4.18 -8.91 -7.77
CA ASP A 69 3.46 -9.35 -6.58
C ASP A 69 3.74 -10.83 -6.29
N ALA A 70 3.58 -11.25 -5.03
CA ALA A 70 3.61 -12.66 -4.64
C ALA A 70 2.26 -13.34 -4.85
N LEU A 71 1.18 -12.61 -4.59
CA LEU A 71 -0.20 -13.05 -4.75
C LEU A 71 -0.95 -12.13 -5.73
N PRO A 72 -0.66 -12.18 -7.04
CA PRO A 72 -1.39 -11.40 -8.03
C PRO A 72 -2.84 -11.88 -8.09
N VAL A 73 -3.68 -11.26 -7.29
CA VAL A 73 -5.04 -11.72 -6.96
C VAL A 73 -6.12 -10.78 -7.47
N ASP A 74 -5.71 -9.85 -8.31
CA ASP A 74 -6.56 -8.89 -8.97
C ASP A 74 -7.76 -9.58 -9.60
N ASN A 75 -8.92 -9.03 -9.34
CA ASN A 75 -10.17 -9.37 -10.03
C ASN A 75 -10.63 -10.84 -9.98
N LEU A 76 -10.35 -11.57 -8.89
CA LEU A 76 -10.99 -12.87 -8.67
C LEU A 76 -12.52 -12.77 -8.70
N GLU A 77 -13.07 -11.62 -8.27
CA GLU A 77 -14.49 -11.27 -8.26
C GLU A 77 -14.68 -9.83 -8.76
N PRO A 78 -14.61 -9.53 -10.07
CA PRO A 78 -14.59 -8.18 -10.63
C PRO A 78 -15.75 -7.27 -10.22
N GLN A 79 -16.92 -7.84 -9.88
CA GLN A 79 -18.05 -7.07 -9.38
C GLN A 79 -17.84 -6.46 -7.98
N SER A 80 -16.85 -6.93 -7.24
CA SER A 80 -16.48 -6.37 -5.94
C SER A 80 -15.55 -5.17 -6.03
N ASP A 81 -15.00 -4.88 -7.23
CA ASP A 81 -14.10 -3.77 -7.43
C ASP A 81 -14.76 -2.43 -7.07
N PRO A 82 -14.07 -1.57 -6.34
CA PRO A 82 -14.54 -0.22 -6.06
C PRO A 82 -14.89 0.54 -7.34
N VAL A 83 -15.96 1.33 -7.31
CA VAL A 83 -16.46 2.05 -8.50
C VAL A 83 -15.37 2.89 -9.17
N ARG A 84 -14.47 3.49 -8.39
CA ARG A 84 -13.41 4.36 -8.89
C ARG A 84 -12.30 3.62 -9.64
N GLN A 85 -12.11 2.33 -9.37
CA GLN A 85 -11.09 1.48 -10.01
C GLN A 85 -11.61 0.76 -11.27
N ARG A 86 -12.93 0.76 -11.49
CA ARG A 86 -13.49 0.10 -12.68
C ARG A 86 -12.98 0.74 -13.96
N PRO A 87 -12.70 -0.03 -15.01
CA PRO A 87 -12.15 0.48 -16.28
C PRO A 87 -12.94 1.64 -16.89
N SER A 88 -14.26 1.67 -16.67
CA SER A 88 -15.15 2.73 -17.16
C SER A 88 -15.21 3.98 -16.29
N SER A 89 -14.47 4.03 -15.18
CA SER A 89 -14.51 5.20 -14.29
C SER A 89 -13.93 6.46 -14.94
N PRO A 90 -14.50 7.63 -14.65
CA PRO A 90 -13.95 8.90 -15.15
C PRO A 90 -12.51 9.14 -14.69
N GLU A 91 -12.16 8.68 -13.49
CA GLU A 91 -10.83 8.83 -12.89
C GLU A 91 -9.78 8.05 -13.70
N VAL A 92 -10.05 6.81 -14.06
CA VAL A 92 -9.15 5.97 -14.87
C VAL A 92 -8.93 6.61 -16.24
N THR A 93 -10.03 7.04 -16.90
CA THR A 93 -9.94 7.71 -18.20
C THR A 93 -9.14 9.02 -18.12
N ALA A 94 -9.33 9.80 -17.07
CA ALA A 94 -8.60 11.07 -16.87
C ALA A 94 -7.12 10.80 -16.59
N ALA A 95 -6.79 9.81 -15.78
CA ALA A 95 -5.41 9.44 -15.46
C ALA A 95 -4.64 8.99 -16.71
N GLY A 96 -5.21 8.12 -17.53
CA GLY A 96 -4.60 7.69 -18.78
C GLY A 96 -4.36 8.83 -19.76
N ARG A 97 -5.29 9.78 -19.85
CA ARG A 97 -5.12 10.98 -20.67
C ARG A 97 -4.02 11.90 -20.13
N GLU A 98 -3.98 12.10 -18.82
CA GLU A 98 -3.00 12.99 -18.18
C GLU A 98 -1.58 12.42 -18.27
N LEU A 99 -1.40 11.12 -18.04
CA LEU A 99 -0.10 10.47 -18.12
C LEU A 99 0.40 10.37 -19.56
N PHE A 100 -0.46 9.92 -20.47
CA PHE A 100 -0.04 9.41 -21.78
C PHE A 100 -0.59 10.20 -22.96
N GLY A 101 -1.38 11.24 -22.73
CA GLY A 101 -2.08 11.94 -23.82
C GLY A 101 -3.10 11.06 -24.56
N GLY A 102 -3.42 9.89 -24.00
CA GLY A 102 -4.33 8.90 -24.59
C GLY A 102 -3.65 7.76 -25.36
N ASP A 103 -2.32 7.76 -25.52
CA ASP A 103 -1.55 6.67 -26.16
C ASP A 103 -0.41 6.18 -25.24
N LYS A 104 -0.75 5.25 -24.34
CA LYS A 104 0.21 4.61 -23.42
C LYS A 104 1.31 3.88 -24.18
N ALA A 105 0.99 3.22 -25.28
CA ALA A 105 1.97 2.48 -26.07
C ALA A 105 3.00 3.43 -26.74
N ALA A 106 2.56 4.60 -27.20
CA ALA A 106 3.49 5.61 -27.73
C ALA A 106 4.41 6.17 -26.63
N ALA A 107 3.86 6.45 -25.43
CA ALA A 107 4.66 6.90 -24.29
C ALA A 107 5.69 5.84 -23.88
N MET A 108 5.32 4.57 -23.79
CA MET A 108 6.24 3.47 -23.49
C MET A 108 7.37 3.37 -24.53
N ARG A 109 7.07 3.53 -25.82
CA ARG A 109 8.11 3.55 -26.86
C ARG A 109 9.02 4.77 -26.77
N ALA A 110 8.47 5.94 -26.45
CA ALA A 110 9.25 7.17 -26.32
C ALA A 110 10.20 7.14 -25.12
N HIS A 111 9.83 6.43 -24.06
CA HIS A 111 10.56 6.30 -22.80
C HIS A 111 11.13 4.89 -22.58
N GLN A 112 11.47 4.16 -23.62
CA GLN A 112 11.91 2.76 -23.52
C GLN A 112 13.06 2.53 -22.53
N GLY A 113 13.92 3.54 -22.31
CA GLY A 113 15.09 3.44 -21.41
C GLY A 113 14.83 3.95 -19.97
N ASP A 114 13.80 4.77 -19.76
CA ASP A 114 13.54 5.47 -18.49
C ASP A 114 12.07 5.45 -18.06
N TYR A 115 11.25 4.58 -18.66
CA TYR A 115 9.80 4.58 -18.52
C TYR A 115 9.33 4.63 -17.06
N ALA A 116 9.81 3.74 -16.21
CA ALA A 116 9.34 3.67 -14.83
C ALA A 116 9.73 4.95 -14.05
N THR A 117 10.92 5.49 -14.26
CA THR A 117 11.34 6.75 -13.61
C THR A 117 10.59 7.97 -14.16
N TRP A 118 10.29 7.97 -15.45
CA TRP A 118 9.44 8.97 -16.07
C TRP A 118 8.02 8.97 -15.47
N VAL A 119 7.45 7.77 -15.21
CA VAL A 119 6.16 7.65 -14.50
C VAL A 119 6.26 8.23 -13.11
N LEU A 120 7.31 7.89 -12.32
CA LEU A 120 7.48 8.46 -10.97
C LEU A 120 7.51 10.00 -11.00
N ASP A 121 8.20 10.59 -11.97
CA ASP A 121 8.25 12.05 -12.10
C ASP A 121 6.88 12.65 -12.41
N ARG A 122 6.05 11.96 -13.21
CA ARG A 122 4.68 12.37 -13.57
C ARG A 122 3.72 12.30 -12.39
N ILE A 123 3.86 11.32 -11.52
CA ILE A 123 3.02 11.16 -10.32
C ILE A 123 3.55 11.91 -9.09
N GLY A 124 4.72 12.59 -9.23
CA GLY A 124 5.30 13.41 -8.16
C GLY A 124 5.99 12.60 -7.06
N VAL A 125 6.47 11.39 -7.38
CA VAL A 125 7.21 10.50 -6.48
C VAL A 125 8.70 10.57 -6.78
N ASP A 126 9.52 10.71 -5.76
CA ASP A 126 10.98 10.67 -5.86
C ASP A 126 11.51 9.24 -5.71
N VAL A 127 11.07 8.55 -4.67
CA VAL A 127 11.44 7.17 -4.37
C VAL A 127 10.18 6.37 -4.10
N MET A 128 10.11 5.16 -4.65
CA MET A 128 9.02 4.20 -4.44
C MET A 128 9.57 2.94 -3.78
N LEU A 129 8.97 2.54 -2.66
CA LEU A 129 9.21 1.24 -2.07
C LEU A 129 8.43 0.20 -2.89
N ALA A 130 9.16 -0.60 -3.66
CA ALA A 130 8.62 -1.54 -4.62
C ALA A 130 8.42 -2.91 -3.97
N ASN A 131 7.17 -3.28 -3.73
CA ASN A 131 6.80 -4.63 -3.29
C ASN A 131 6.89 -5.55 -4.51
N ARG A 132 7.88 -6.43 -4.51
CA ARG A 132 8.15 -7.31 -5.65
C ARG A 132 8.80 -8.61 -5.19
N VAL A 133 8.48 -9.69 -5.86
CA VAL A 133 9.19 -10.98 -5.66
C VAL A 133 10.68 -10.82 -5.98
N ALA A 134 11.00 -10.10 -7.05
CA ALA A 134 12.36 -9.69 -7.38
C ALA A 134 12.38 -8.36 -8.13
N MET A 135 13.45 -7.61 -7.92
CA MET A 135 13.77 -6.45 -8.75
C MET A 135 14.27 -6.92 -10.12
N GLY A 136 14.42 -6.01 -11.06
CA GLY A 136 14.91 -6.34 -12.39
C GLY A 136 15.25 -5.08 -13.18
N PRO A 137 15.70 -5.24 -14.44
CA PRO A 137 16.05 -4.10 -15.28
C PRO A 137 14.85 -3.16 -15.46
N GLY A 138 15.13 -1.86 -15.60
CA GLY A 138 14.10 -0.82 -15.74
C GLY A 138 13.60 -0.21 -14.44
N LEU A 139 13.97 -0.78 -13.27
CA LEU A 139 13.66 -0.23 -11.94
C LEU A 139 14.98 0.11 -11.22
N PRO A 140 15.60 1.27 -11.48
CA PRO A 140 16.88 1.63 -10.86
C PRO A 140 16.76 1.81 -9.35
N ALA A 141 17.70 1.24 -8.58
CA ALA A 141 17.72 1.24 -7.12
C ALA A 141 17.76 2.65 -6.50
N SER A 142 18.15 3.68 -7.25
CA SER A 142 18.09 5.07 -6.81
C SER A 142 16.66 5.63 -6.72
N ARG A 143 15.69 4.97 -7.36
CA ARG A 143 14.29 5.40 -7.43
C ARG A 143 13.32 4.33 -6.94
N PHE A 144 13.72 3.06 -6.96
CA PHE A 144 12.90 1.92 -6.54
C PHE A 144 13.65 1.14 -5.47
N VAL A 145 13.15 1.16 -4.25
CA VAL A 145 13.72 0.46 -3.10
C VAL A 145 12.95 -0.83 -2.87
N TRP A 146 13.66 -1.94 -2.77
CA TRP A 146 13.03 -3.25 -2.73
C TRP A 146 12.37 -3.57 -1.40
N VAL A 147 11.16 -4.14 -1.46
CA VAL A 147 10.42 -4.75 -0.36
C VAL A 147 9.94 -6.13 -0.84
N PRO A 148 10.69 -7.21 -0.56
CA PRO A 148 10.31 -8.58 -0.90
C PRO A 148 9.20 -9.13 -0.01
N PHE A 149 8.63 -10.26 -0.42
CA PHE A 149 7.57 -10.97 0.28
C PHE A 149 8.12 -12.10 1.13
N ALA A 150 7.64 -12.24 2.36
CA ALA A 150 8.13 -13.24 3.30
C ALA A 150 7.11 -14.34 3.66
N ASP A 151 5.85 -14.21 3.22
CA ASP A 151 4.75 -15.13 3.58
C ASP A 151 5.07 -16.59 3.28
N ALA A 152 5.63 -16.87 2.11
CA ALA A 152 5.99 -18.22 1.66
C ALA A 152 6.84 -18.99 2.69
N LEU A 153 7.70 -18.26 3.42
CA LEU A 153 8.54 -18.86 4.47
C LEU A 153 7.73 -19.40 5.66
N MET A 154 6.48 -18.93 5.84
CA MET A 154 5.61 -19.39 6.94
C MET A 154 4.90 -20.72 6.63
N TYR A 155 4.94 -21.18 5.38
CA TYR A 155 4.16 -22.30 4.88
C TYR A 155 5.02 -23.48 4.39
N PRO A 156 5.97 -24.02 5.22
CA PRO A 156 6.91 -25.05 4.79
C PRO A 156 6.32 -26.46 4.70
N LEU A 157 5.08 -26.68 5.15
CA LEU A 157 4.43 -28.00 5.16
C LEU A 157 3.45 -28.13 4.00
N ASP A 158 2.68 -29.24 3.98
CA ASP A 158 1.55 -29.40 3.07
C ASP A 158 0.44 -28.39 3.42
N ASN A 159 0.09 -27.54 2.46
CA ASN A 159 -0.91 -26.50 2.63
C ASN A 159 -2.32 -26.92 2.18
N ALA A 160 -2.50 -28.11 1.61
CA ALA A 160 -3.80 -28.59 1.19
C ALA A 160 -4.89 -28.52 2.29
N PRO A 161 -4.57 -28.82 3.58
CA PRO A 161 -5.53 -28.68 4.68
C PRO A 161 -5.94 -27.22 5.00
N LEU A 162 -5.19 -26.23 4.51
CA LEU A 162 -5.47 -24.80 4.71
C LEU A 162 -6.42 -24.24 3.65
N ILE A 163 -6.64 -24.94 2.55
CA ILE A 163 -7.52 -24.53 1.46
C ILE A 163 -8.97 -24.64 1.92
N ARG A 164 -9.60 -23.52 2.26
CA ARG A 164 -10.96 -23.45 2.81
C ARG A 164 -11.98 -22.86 1.84
N HIS A 165 -11.54 -22.10 0.82
CA HIS A 165 -12.38 -21.40 -0.15
C HIS A 165 -11.64 -21.21 -1.48
N PRO A 166 -12.33 -20.74 -2.55
CA PRO A 166 -11.73 -20.61 -3.87
C PRO A 166 -10.45 -19.79 -3.92
N ASP A 167 -10.36 -18.66 -3.21
CA ASP A 167 -9.18 -17.78 -3.22
C ASP A 167 -7.95 -18.53 -2.73
N HIS A 168 -8.06 -19.32 -1.67
CA HIS A 168 -6.95 -20.16 -1.17
C HIS A 168 -6.44 -21.18 -2.21
N LYS A 169 -7.31 -21.63 -3.16
CA LYS A 169 -6.85 -22.50 -4.25
C LYS A 169 -5.95 -21.77 -5.25
N ALA A 170 -6.13 -20.45 -5.38
CA ALA A 170 -5.26 -19.63 -6.21
C ALA A 170 -3.96 -19.29 -5.48
N PHE A 171 -4.03 -18.92 -4.20
CA PHE A 171 -2.94 -18.34 -3.44
C PHE A 171 -1.89 -19.35 -2.97
N PHE A 172 -2.28 -20.46 -2.33
CA PHE A 172 -1.31 -21.42 -1.81
C PHE A 172 -0.35 -21.99 -2.86
N PRO A 173 -0.76 -22.30 -4.11
CA PRO A 173 0.19 -22.70 -5.14
C PRO A 173 1.24 -21.64 -5.50
N LEU A 174 0.91 -20.35 -5.38
CA LEU A 174 1.85 -19.24 -5.61
C LEU A 174 2.86 -19.15 -4.47
N GLU A 175 2.41 -19.24 -3.22
CA GLU A 175 3.28 -19.32 -2.04
C GLU A 175 4.22 -20.51 -2.10
N GLU A 176 3.72 -21.67 -2.48
CA GLU A 176 4.56 -22.86 -2.65
C GLU A 176 5.58 -22.71 -3.78
N LYS A 177 5.22 -22.02 -4.87
CA LYS A 177 6.14 -21.70 -5.95
C LYS A 177 7.25 -20.76 -5.46
N LEU A 178 6.88 -19.75 -4.68
CA LEU A 178 7.83 -18.80 -4.09
C LEU A 178 8.74 -19.47 -3.07
N LEU A 179 8.21 -20.35 -2.22
CA LEU A 179 9.01 -21.12 -1.27
C LEU A 179 10.02 -22.02 -1.98
N ARG A 180 9.62 -22.70 -3.07
CA ARG A 180 10.57 -23.50 -3.89
C ARG A 180 11.69 -22.64 -4.47
N ARG A 181 11.38 -21.40 -4.89
CA ARG A 181 12.40 -20.44 -5.31
C ARG A 181 13.36 -20.12 -4.17
N TYR A 182 12.87 -19.85 -2.97
CA TYR A 182 13.71 -19.56 -1.79
C TYR A 182 14.57 -20.76 -1.39
N TYR A 183 14.08 -21.98 -1.52
CA TYR A 183 14.92 -23.17 -1.37
C TYR A 183 16.07 -23.19 -2.38
N ALA A 184 15.77 -23.03 -3.65
CA ALA A 184 16.78 -23.05 -4.72
C ALA A 184 17.85 -21.96 -4.53
N GLU A 185 17.41 -20.74 -4.23
CA GLU A 185 18.28 -19.60 -3.99
C GLU A 185 19.15 -19.74 -2.72
N SER A 186 18.69 -20.55 -1.76
CA SER A 186 19.44 -20.92 -0.55
C SER A 186 20.29 -22.20 -0.72
N GLY A 187 20.35 -22.77 -1.93
CA GLY A 187 21.08 -24.00 -2.20
C GLY A 187 20.47 -25.26 -1.54
N VAL A 188 19.17 -25.22 -1.22
CA VAL A 188 18.45 -26.30 -0.54
C VAL A 188 17.52 -26.96 -1.56
N SER A 189 17.67 -28.28 -1.76
CA SER A 189 16.89 -29.02 -2.77
C SER A 189 15.52 -29.51 -2.27
N ALA A 190 15.34 -29.60 -0.95
CA ALA A 190 14.12 -30.08 -0.30
C ALA A 190 13.97 -29.47 1.09
N ARG A 191 12.79 -29.59 1.68
CA ARG A 191 12.54 -29.13 3.05
C ARG A 191 13.55 -29.74 4.02
N PRO A 192 14.31 -28.92 4.79
CA PRO A 192 15.24 -29.42 5.81
C PRO A 192 14.57 -30.36 6.84
N ALA A 193 15.32 -31.29 7.41
CA ALA A 193 14.77 -32.28 8.30
C ALA A 193 14.25 -31.70 9.62
N THR A 194 14.87 -30.61 10.10
CA THR A 194 14.53 -29.97 11.37
C THR A 194 14.13 -28.50 11.17
N LEU A 195 13.29 -27.98 12.08
CA LEU A 195 12.96 -26.56 12.11
C LEU A 195 14.21 -25.69 12.28
N ALA A 196 15.19 -26.15 13.08
CA ALA A 196 16.45 -25.42 13.27
C ALA A 196 17.19 -25.20 11.93
N GLU A 197 17.32 -26.25 11.14
CA GLU A 197 17.95 -26.17 9.81
C GLU A 197 17.13 -25.33 8.84
N TYR A 198 15.80 -25.43 8.89
CA TYR A 198 14.93 -24.62 8.05
C TYR A 198 15.10 -23.11 8.35
N LEU A 199 15.04 -22.75 9.63
CA LEU A 199 15.20 -21.36 10.06
C LEU A 199 16.59 -20.81 9.70
N ASP A 200 17.63 -21.61 9.78
CA ASP A 200 19.00 -21.17 9.50
C ASP A 200 19.30 -21.15 8.00
N LYS A 201 19.08 -22.29 7.32
CA LYS A 201 19.50 -22.49 5.92
C LYS A 201 18.55 -21.85 4.91
N VAL A 202 17.26 -21.65 5.26
CA VAL A 202 16.26 -21.11 4.35
C VAL A 202 15.81 -19.73 4.80
N VAL A 203 15.21 -19.62 5.98
CA VAL A 203 14.61 -18.36 6.42
C VAL A 203 15.67 -17.26 6.56
N ARG A 204 16.67 -17.48 7.41
CA ARG A 204 17.74 -16.47 7.64
C ARG A 204 18.52 -16.19 6.37
N ALA A 205 18.90 -17.21 5.61
CA ALA A 205 19.64 -17.06 4.36
C ALA A 205 18.84 -16.22 3.33
N THR A 206 17.52 -16.39 3.26
CA THR A 206 16.65 -15.59 2.41
C THR A 206 16.63 -14.13 2.84
N LEU A 207 16.40 -13.85 4.13
CA LEU A 207 16.36 -12.47 4.64
C LEU A 207 17.71 -11.75 4.48
N GLU A 208 18.82 -12.45 4.70
CA GLU A 208 20.17 -11.90 4.49
C GLU A 208 20.43 -11.59 3.00
N ARG A 209 19.97 -12.44 2.10
CA ARG A 209 20.02 -12.21 0.65
C ARG A 209 19.14 -11.01 0.25
N HIS A 210 17.92 -10.89 0.78
CA HIS A 210 17.06 -9.74 0.55
C HIS A 210 17.73 -8.46 1.04
N LYS A 211 18.29 -8.47 2.25
CA LYS A 211 19.04 -7.32 2.79
C LYS A 211 20.23 -6.95 1.92
N ALA A 212 21.02 -7.93 1.49
CA ALA A 212 22.16 -7.72 0.59
C ALA A 212 21.71 -7.18 -0.78
N GLY A 213 20.52 -7.54 -1.23
CA GLY A 213 19.87 -7.02 -2.44
C GLY A 213 19.27 -5.61 -2.30
N GLY A 214 19.41 -4.99 -1.12
CA GLY A 214 18.94 -3.62 -0.87
C GLY A 214 17.55 -3.53 -0.26
N ALA A 215 16.97 -4.64 0.23
CA ALA A 215 15.68 -4.60 0.90
C ALA A 215 15.73 -3.76 2.18
N VAL A 216 14.66 -2.99 2.41
CA VAL A 216 14.48 -2.13 3.62
C VAL A 216 13.38 -2.62 4.54
N ALA A 217 12.53 -3.53 4.04
CA ALA A 217 11.45 -4.19 4.78
C ALA A 217 11.17 -5.56 4.15
N GLU A 218 10.44 -6.40 4.90
CA GLU A 218 9.78 -7.61 4.38
C GLU A 218 8.28 -7.40 4.39
N LYS A 219 7.59 -7.71 3.29
CA LYS A 219 6.12 -7.63 3.16
C LYS A 219 5.47 -8.94 3.53
N PHE A 220 4.35 -8.84 4.25
CA PHE A 220 3.43 -9.93 4.54
C PHE A 220 2.04 -9.61 3.99
N GLU A 221 1.50 -10.57 3.25
CA GLU A 221 0.14 -10.61 2.72
C GLU A 221 -0.69 -11.71 3.40
N MET A 222 -0.26 -12.16 4.57
CA MET A 222 -0.88 -13.27 5.29
C MET A 222 -2.38 -13.07 5.57
N ALA A 223 -2.88 -11.82 5.55
CA ALA A 223 -4.32 -11.53 5.70
C ALA A 223 -5.18 -12.21 4.62
N TYR A 224 -4.62 -12.50 3.44
CA TYR A 224 -5.28 -13.26 2.38
C TYR A 224 -5.36 -14.76 2.66
N LEU A 225 -4.47 -15.27 3.54
CA LEU A 225 -4.29 -16.69 3.81
C LEU A 225 -4.80 -17.12 5.18
N ARG A 226 -4.78 -16.17 6.14
CA ARG A 226 -5.17 -16.41 7.55
C ARG A 226 -5.42 -15.08 8.28
N ALA A 227 -6.00 -15.18 9.47
CA ALA A 227 -6.13 -14.02 10.35
C ALA A 227 -4.77 -13.54 10.88
N LEU A 228 -4.69 -12.24 11.23
CA LEU A 228 -3.49 -11.55 11.74
C LEU A 228 -3.15 -11.89 13.20
N ASP A 229 -3.88 -12.79 13.85
CA ASP A 229 -3.74 -13.21 15.25
C ASP A 229 -2.46 -14.03 15.50
N VAL A 230 -1.29 -13.39 15.43
CA VAL A 230 0.01 -14.04 15.65
C VAL A 230 0.22 -14.34 17.14
N GLY A 231 0.11 -15.62 17.50
CA GLY A 231 0.41 -16.11 18.83
C GLY A 231 1.91 -16.07 19.20
N ASN A 232 2.24 -16.50 20.42
CA ASN A 232 3.63 -16.65 20.86
C ASN A 232 3.90 -18.12 21.31
N PRO A 233 3.94 -19.06 20.35
CA PRO A 233 4.15 -20.47 20.66
C PRO A 233 5.58 -20.73 21.14
N THR A 234 5.76 -21.80 21.94
CA THR A 234 7.07 -22.24 22.35
C THR A 234 7.84 -22.86 21.18
N ARG A 235 9.17 -22.84 21.25
CA ARG A 235 10.01 -23.54 20.29
C ARG A 235 9.67 -25.02 20.19
N ALA A 236 9.39 -25.68 21.30
CA ALA A 236 9.03 -27.09 21.31
C ALA A 236 7.71 -27.37 20.57
N ALA A 237 6.71 -26.50 20.69
CA ALA A 237 5.46 -26.64 19.94
C ALA A 237 5.70 -26.48 18.43
N ALA A 238 6.52 -25.50 18.03
CA ALA A 238 6.88 -25.30 16.63
C ALA A 238 7.71 -26.46 16.05
N ASP A 239 8.68 -27.00 16.82
CA ASP A 239 9.47 -28.19 16.41
C ASP A 239 8.57 -29.43 16.21
N ALA A 240 7.61 -29.64 17.11
CA ALA A 240 6.65 -30.73 17.00
C ALA A 240 5.77 -30.62 15.76
N ALA A 241 5.26 -29.40 15.49
CA ALA A 241 4.46 -29.14 14.28
C ALA A 241 5.29 -29.34 13.00
N TYR A 242 6.52 -28.83 12.97
CA TYR A 242 7.42 -28.97 11.82
C TYR A 242 7.77 -30.45 11.50
N ALA A 243 7.93 -31.27 12.52
CA ALA A 243 8.19 -32.69 12.37
C ALA A 243 7.00 -33.49 11.80
N GLY A 244 5.84 -32.88 11.61
CA GLY A 244 4.64 -33.55 11.09
C GLY A 244 3.88 -34.34 12.14
N GLY A 245 4.10 -34.06 13.44
CA GLY A 245 3.33 -34.63 14.55
C GLY A 245 1.93 -34.03 14.66
N ALA A 246 1.23 -34.33 15.79
CA ALA A 246 -0.09 -33.75 16.10
C ALA A 246 -0.08 -32.25 16.45
N GLY A 247 0.99 -31.55 16.07
CA GLY A 247 1.17 -30.12 16.35
C GLY A 247 0.27 -29.24 15.50
N ASP A 248 -0.10 -28.10 16.06
CA ASP A 248 -0.89 -27.08 15.39
C ASP A 248 -0.02 -26.37 14.33
N TYR A 249 -0.38 -26.48 13.05
CA TYR A 249 0.33 -25.81 11.96
C TYR A 249 0.30 -24.27 12.10
N LYS A 250 -0.76 -23.73 12.70
CA LYS A 250 -0.82 -22.29 13.02
C LYS A 250 0.30 -21.90 13.99
N ALA A 251 0.56 -22.71 15.01
CA ALA A 251 1.66 -22.46 15.95
C ALA A 251 3.03 -22.43 15.25
N LEU A 252 3.24 -23.29 14.24
CA LEU A 252 4.46 -23.23 13.42
C LEU A 252 4.55 -21.91 12.63
N GLN A 253 3.46 -21.50 11.96
CA GLN A 253 3.40 -20.26 11.20
C GLN A 253 3.68 -19.05 12.10
N ASP A 254 3.05 -19.00 13.29
CA ASP A 254 3.24 -17.93 14.27
C ASP A 254 4.69 -17.86 14.75
N TYR A 255 5.32 -19.01 15.00
CA TYR A 255 6.71 -19.09 15.40
C TYR A 255 7.65 -18.58 14.31
N ILE A 256 7.44 -19.03 13.06
CA ILE A 256 8.27 -18.60 11.92
C ILE A 256 8.08 -17.10 11.66
N PHE A 257 6.85 -16.57 11.71
CA PHE A 257 6.59 -15.13 11.57
C PHE A 257 7.40 -14.33 12.61
N ARG A 258 7.34 -14.71 13.89
CA ARG A 258 8.09 -14.05 14.96
C ARG A 258 9.60 -14.14 14.76
N PHE A 259 10.08 -15.28 14.28
CA PHE A 259 11.49 -15.46 13.93
C PHE A 259 11.88 -14.49 12.79
N ILE A 260 11.09 -14.41 11.72
CA ILE A 260 11.33 -13.47 10.60
C ILE A 260 11.33 -12.04 11.13
N ALA A 261 10.34 -11.64 11.93
CA ALA A 261 10.27 -10.29 12.50
C ALA A 261 11.51 -9.95 13.34
N GLY A 262 11.98 -10.88 14.19
CA GLY A 262 13.22 -10.71 14.95
C GLY A 262 14.46 -10.57 14.06
N GLU A 263 14.58 -11.37 12.99
CA GLU A 263 15.67 -11.25 12.02
C GLU A 263 15.60 -9.94 11.21
N CYS A 264 14.40 -9.46 10.86
CA CYS A 264 14.22 -8.14 10.25
C CYS A 264 14.78 -7.04 11.15
N GLY A 265 14.47 -7.09 12.46
CA GLY A 265 15.04 -6.16 13.43
C GLY A 265 16.56 -6.24 13.51
N ARG A 266 17.13 -7.46 13.53
CA ARG A 266 18.59 -7.68 13.50
C ARG A 266 19.25 -7.09 12.26
N LEU A 267 18.59 -7.19 11.11
CA LEU A 267 19.05 -6.68 9.81
C LEU A 267 18.75 -5.18 9.61
N GLY A 268 18.04 -4.54 10.54
CA GLY A 268 17.59 -3.15 10.42
C GLY A 268 16.58 -2.95 9.28
N MET A 269 15.72 -3.93 9.06
CA MET A 269 14.58 -3.90 8.16
C MET A 269 13.28 -3.72 8.94
N ALA A 270 12.28 -3.09 8.33
CA ALA A 270 10.93 -3.05 8.86
C ALA A 270 10.13 -4.31 8.47
N VAL A 271 8.98 -4.49 9.10
CA VAL A 271 7.99 -5.51 8.73
C VAL A 271 6.75 -4.78 8.22
N HIS A 272 6.39 -4.99 6.98
CA HIS A 272 5.17 -4.49 6.35
C HIS A 272 4.09 -5.57 6.44
N ILE A 273 2.93 -5.24 6.95
CA ILE A 273 1.81 -6.19 7.07
C ILE A 273 0.59 -5.57 6.40
N HIS A 274 -0.01 -6.29 5.46
CA HIS A 274 -1.31 -5.94 4.91
C HIS A 274 -2.36 -5.99 6.04
N VAL A 275 -2.97 -4.87 6.37
CA VAL A 275 -3.97 -4.72 7.43
C VAL A 275 -5.18 -3.92 6.92
N ALA A 276 -5.83 -4.45 5.91
CA ALA A 276 -7.01 -3.86 5.32
C ALA A 276 -7.94 -4.98 4.83
N HIS A 277 -9.08 -4.61 4.26
CA HIS A 277 -9.76 -5.54 3.40
C HIS A 277 -8.85 -5.83 2.20
N GLY A 278 -9.02 -6.95 1.54
CA GLY A 278 -8.24 -7.34 0.35
C GLY A 278 -9.16 -7.71 -0.80
N GLY A 279 -8.58 -7.87 -1.99
CA GLY A 279 -9.27 -8.39 -3.16
C GLY A 279 -9.74 -9.83 -2.98
N GLY A 280 -10.77 -10.22 -3.75
CA GLY A 280 -11.37 -11.54 -3.69
C GLY A 280 -12.67 -11.59 -2.88
N GLY A 281 -13.61 -12.44 -3.31
CA GLY A 281 -14.95 -12.55 -2.73
C GLY A 281 -15.01 -13.26 -1.38
N TYR A 282 -13.92 -13.92 -0.98
CA TYR A 282 -13.85 -14.75 0.23
C TYR A 282 -12.86 -14.20 1.26
N PHE A 283 -12.37 -12.99 1.08
CA PHE A 283 -11.44 -12.36 2.02
C PHE A 283 -12.03 -12.24 3.43
N ASN A 284 -11.27 -12.67 4.45
CA ASN A 284 -11.70 -12.60 5.85
C ASN A 284 -11.45 -11.21 6.45
N VAL A 285 -12.37 -10.27 6.23
CA VAL A 285 -12.26 -8.87 6.69
C VAL A 285 -12.00 -8.78 8.19
N ALA A 286 -12.71 -9.55 9.01
CA ALA A 286 -12.51 -9.53 10.47
C ALA A 286 -11.12 -10.06 10.87
N GLY A 287 -10.57 -11.00 10.09
CA GLY A 287 -9.22 -11.54 10.29
C GLY A 287 -8.11 -10.56 9.95
N ALA A 288 -8.40 -9.50 9.23
CA ALA A 288 -7.46 -8.42 8.88
C ALA A 288 -7.57 -7.20 9.83
N ASN A 289 -8.37 -7.28 10.90
CA ASN A 289 -8.46 -6.21 11.90
C ASN A 289 -7.09 -5.99 12.57
N PRO A 290 -6.53 -4.76 12.52
CA PRO A 290 -5.21 -4.46 13.07
C PRO A 290 -5.06 -4.78 14.57
N LEU A 291 -6.14 -4.74 15.37
CA LEU A 291 -6.07 -5.09 16.79
C LEU A 291 -5.56 -6.51 17.03
N LEU A 292 -5.68 -7.40 16.06
CA LEU A 292 -5.12 -8.76 16.16
C LEU A 292 -3.57 -8.74 16.23
N LEU A 293 -2.92 -7.64 15.84
CA LEU A 293 -1.47 -7.44 15.96
C LEU A 293 -1.05 -6.91 17.34
N GLU A 294 -1.96 -6.52 18.23
CA GLU A 294 -1.61 -5.94 19.52
C GLU A 294 -0.66 -6.85 20.35
N PRO A 295 -0.90 -8.17 20.47
CA PRO A 295 0.02 -9.05 21.20
C PRO A 295 1.43 -9.13 20.59
N LEU A 296 1.57 -8.93 19.28
CA LEU A 296 2.86 -8.83 18.61
C LEU A 296 3.58 -7.53 18.94
N LEU A 297 2.86 -6.42 18.89
CA LEU A 297 3.38 -5.08 19.18
C LEU A 297 3.74 -4.89 20.65
N ASP A 298 3.11 -5.64 21.55
CA ASP A 298 3.38 -5.63 22.99
C ASP A 298 4.52 -6.57 23.41
N ASP A 299 5.03 -7.40 22.50
CA ASP A 299 6.13 -8.31 22.84
C ASP A 299 7.45 -7.52 23.04
N PRO A 300 8.03 -7.55 24.26
CA PRO A 300 9.28 -6.85 24.53
C PRO A 300 10.44 -7.29 23.63
N SER A 301 10.45 -8.55 23.21
CA SER A 301 11.51 -9.11 22.35
C SER A 301 11.48 -8.54 20.93
N LEU A 302 10.32 -8.03 20.47
CA LEU A 302 10.11 -7.46 19.14
C LEU A 302 9.99 -5.93 19.16
N ARG A 303 10.17 -5.29 20.32
CA ARG A 303 10.00 -3.83 20.47
C ARG A 303 10.95 -3.01 19.58
N HIS A 304 12.05 -3.59 19.16
CA HIS A 304 13.03 -2.97 18.26
C HIS A 304 12.70 -3.13 16.78
N VAL A 305 11.65 -3.87 16.44
CA VAL A 305 11.20 -4.11 15.07
C VAL A 305 10.11 -3.10 14.74
N ASN A 306 10.31 -2.27 13.71
CA ASN A 306 9.27 -1.39 13.21
C ASN A 306 8.27 -2.17 12.37
N VAL A 307 7.00 -2.08 12.73
CA VAL A 307 5.87 -2.69 12.02
C VAL A 307 5.07 -1.60 11.34
N VAL A 308 4.89 -1.71 10.04
CA VAL A 308 4.09 -0.80 9.24
C VAL A 308 2.78 -1.49 8.88
N MET A 309 1.68 -0.96 9.39
CA MET A 309 0.32 -1.37 9.05
C MET A 309 -0.02 -0.77 7.68
N ILE A 310 0.20 -1.56 6.63
CA ILE A 310 -0.07 -1.18 5.25
C ILE A 310 -1.57 -1.01 5.06
N HIS A 311 -2.00 0.04 4.35
CA HIS A 311 -3.39 0.44 4.10
C HIS A 311 -4.12 1.00 5.34
N GLY A 312 -3.40 1.17 6.48
CA GLY A 312 -3.93 1.86 7.66
C GLY A 312 -5.13 1.21 8.32
N GLY A 313 -5.33 -0.09 8.10
CA GLY A 313 -6.40 -0.87 8.72
C GLY A 313 -7.78 -0.65 8.13
N TRP A 314 -7.94 -0.03 6.97
CA TRP A 314 -9.28 0.20 6.40
C TRP A 314 -10.08 -1.12 6.26
N PRO A 315 -11.36 -1.18 6.71
CA PRO A 315 -12.17 -0.11 7.28
C PRO A 315 -11.94 0.16 8.80
N PHE A 316 -11.06 -0.57 9.48
CA PHE A 316 -10.77 -0.50 10.92
C PHE A 316 -9.72 0.59 11.27
N THR A 317 -9.86 1.79 10.68
CA THR A 317 -8.88 2.88 10.85
C THR A 317 -8.81 3.42 12.27
N ALA A 318 -9.89 3.30 13.06
CA ALA A 318 -9.91 3.68 14.46
C ALA A 318 -9.06 2.73 15.32
N GLU A 319 -9.13 1.45 15.04
CA GLU A 319 -8.34 0.39 15.67
C GLU A 319 -6.84 0.56 15.33
N ALA A 320 -6.53 0.85 14.08
CA ALA A 320 -5.16 1.19 13.68
C ALA A 320 -4.66 2.43 14.43
N THR A 321 -5.51 3.46 14.58
CA THR A 321 -5.18 4.66 15.36
C THR A 321 -4.81 4.31 16.81
N ALA A 322 -5.57 3.41 17.45
CA ALA A 322 -5.27 2.97 18.82
C ALA A 322 -3.88 2.28 18.91
N LEU A 323 -3.51 1.47 17.92
CA LEU A 323 -2.22 0.79 17.88
C LEU A 323 -1.04 1.74 17.63
N LEU A 324 -1.26 2.93 17.10
CA LEU A 324 -0.20 3.94 16.94
C LEU A 324 0.38 4.44 18.28
N THR A 325 -0.26 4.13 19.42
CA THR A 325 0.35 4.32 20.75
C THR A 325 1.57 3.45 20.96
N LYS A 326 1.67 2.30 20.26
CA LYS A 326 2.82 1.40 20.37
C LYS A 326 4.03 2.05 19.68
N PRO A 327 5.22 2.15 20.33
CA PRO A 327 6.33 2.95 19.81
C PRO A 327 6.87 2.50 18.45
N ASN A 328 6.71 1.23 18.11
CA ASN A 328 7.21 0.61 16.89
C ASN A 328 6.11 0.37 15.82
N ALA A 329 4.91 0.91 16.00
CA ALA A 329 3.82 0.81 15.01
C ALA A 329 3.78 2.07 14.13
N TYR A 330 3.63 1.88 12.83
CA TYR A 330 3.48 2.90 11.78
C TYR A 330 2.28 2.57 10.91
N VAL A 331 1.76 3.55 10.17
CA VAL A 331 0.68 3.35 9.18
C VAL A 331 1.02 4.05 7.88
N ASP A 332 0.49 3.52 6.78
CA ASP A 332 0.27 4.30 5.57
C ASP A 332 -1.24 4.38 5.24
N PHE A 333 -1.59 5.14 4.22
CA PHE A 333 -2.99 5.31 3.80
C PHE A 333 -3.21 4.92 2.33
N SER A 334 -2.35 4.05 1.82
CA SER A 334 -2.52 3.42 0.51
C SER A 334 -3.86 2.67 0.42
N GLU A 335 -4.23 2.21 -0.74
CA GLU A 335 -5.50 1.54 -1.01
C GLU A 335 -6.74 2.43 -0.74
N GLN A 336 -6.84 3.06 0.45
CA GLN A 336 -7.92 4.00 0.77
C GLN A 336 -8.01 5.13 -0.26
N THR A 337 -6.88 5.58 -0.79
CA THR A 337 -6.79 6.62 -1.83
C THR A 337 -7.34 6.17 -3.18
N ALA A 338 -7.39 4.88 -3.44
CA ALA A 338 -7.99 4.29 -4.63
C ALA A 338 -9.49 4.04 -4.45
N PHE A 339 -9.93 3.61 -3.26
CA PHE A 339 -11.31 3.17 -3.00
C PHE A 339 -12.24 4.32 -2.63
N THR A 340 -11.75 5.31 -1.90
CA THR A 340 -12.58 6.36 -1.31
C THR A 340 -12.19 7.75 -1.80
N SER A 341 -13.01 8.75 -1.45
CA SER A 341 -12.75 10.13 -1.84
C SER A 341 -11.64 10.77 -0.97
N ALA A 342 -10.99 11.81 -1.50
CA ALA A 342 -10.05 12.61 -0.72
C ALA A 342 -10.66 13.15 0.58
N ARG A 343 -11.97 13.47 0.58
CA ARG A 343 -12.67 13.90 1.79
C ARG A 343 -12.67 12.81 2.86
N SER A 344 -13.02 11.57 2.50
CA SER A 344 -13.05 10.46 3.45
C SER A 344 -11.64 10.14 4.01
N VAL A 345 -10.65 10.13 3.14
CA VAL A 345 -9.24 9.93 3.57
C VAL A 345 -8.76 11.07 4.47
N SER A 346 -9.19 12.31 4.20
CA SER A 346 -8.77 13.48 5.00
C SER A 346 -9.22 13.40 6.46
N GLU A 347 -10.38 12.79 6.73
CA GLU A 347 -10.88 12.58 8.09
C GLU A 347 -10.02 11.57 8.88
N VAL A 348 -9.54 10.54 8.21
CA VAL A 348 -8.60 9.57 8.78
C VAL A 348 -7.25 10.22 9.05
N LEU A 349 -6.70 10.91 8.05
CA LEU A 349 -5.41 11.59 8.16
C LEU A 349 -5.43 12.64 9.28
N ARG A 350 -6.49 13.45 9.40
CA ARG A 350 -6.60 14.44 10.47
C ARG A 350 -6.43 13.78 11.84
N LYS A 351 -7.14 12.70 12.13
CA LYS A 351 -7.04 11.97 13.42
C LYS A 351 -5.61 11.47 13.69
N TRP A 352 -4.94 10.94 12.67
CA TRP A 352 -3.57 10.47 12.83
C TRP A 352 -2.57 11.61 13.05
N LEU A 353 -2.77 12.74 12.34
CA LEU A 353 -1.89 13.92 12.46
C LEU A 353 -2.07 14.66 13.79
N GLU A 354 -3.28 14.66 14.35
CA GLU A 354 -3.54 15.17 15.70
C GLU A 354 -2.87 14.30 16.77
N TYR A 355 -2.63 13.04 16.48
CA TYR A 355 -2.20 12.05 17.45
C TYR A 355 -0.70 11.73 17.40
N VAL A 356 -0.20 11.22 16.27
CA VAL A 356 1.20 10.77 16.11
C VAL A 356 1.69 11.01 14.68
N PRO A 357 1.85 12.26 14.26
CA PRO A 357 2.16 12.62 12.88
C PRO A 357 3.45 12.01 12.34
N GLU A 358 4.42 11.68 13.22
CA GLU A 358 5.70 11.08 12.86
C GLU A 358 5.59 9.60 12.44
N LYS A 359 4.42 8.99 12.54
CA LYS A 359 4.17 7.58 12.21
C LYS A 359 3.33 7.38 10.96
N VAL A 360 2.92 8.47 10.32
CA VAL A 360 2.06 8.46 9.13
C VAL A 360 2.93 8.53 7.88
N LEU A 361 2.75 7.58 6.96
CA LEU A 361 3.53 7.45 5.73
C LEU A 361 2.62 7.64 4.52
N PHE A 362 3.11 8.32 3.50
CA PHE A 362 2.45 8.40 2.20
C PHE A 362 2.68 7.11 1.42
N ALA A 363 1.62 6.58 0.81
CA ALA A 363 1.71 5.44 -0.08
C ALA A 363 0.57 5.46 -1.11
N THR A 364 0.80 4.84 -2.27
CA THR A 364 -0.16 4.81 -3.37
C THR A 364 -0.86 3.48 -3.53
N ASP A 365 -0.17 2.37 -3.22
CA ASP A 365 -0.58 1.06 -3.65
C ASP A 365 -0.78 0.98 -5.18
N ALA A 366 0.17 1.57 -5.91
CA ALA A 366 0.16 1.57 -7.37
C ALA A 366 0.27 0.13 -7.88
N TYR A 367 -0.88 -0.45 -8.22
CA TYR A 367 -1.06 -1.86 -8.59
C TYR A 367 -1.67 -1.97 -10.00
N PRO A 368 -1.32 -2.98 -10.82
CA PRO A 368 -1.92 -3.21 -12.13
C PRO A 368 -3.27 -3.94 -12.01
N GLU A 369 -4.33 -3.21 -11.69
CA GLU A 369 -5.67 -3.74 -11.44
C GLU A 369 -6.35 -4.36 -12.68
N SER A 370 -6.09 -3.79 -13.85
CA SER A 370 -6.64 -4.24 -15.11
C SER A 370 -5.77 -3.81 -16.29
N LYS A 371 -6.15 -4.18 -17.50
CA LYS A 371 -5.48 -3.72 -18.72
C LYS A 371 -5.55 -2.20 -18.91
N GLU A 372 -6.64 -1.58 -18.47
CA GLU A 372 -6.91 -0.15 -18.57
C GLU A 372 -6.40 0.64 -17.37
N LEU A 373 -6.28 -0.02 -16.21
CA LEU A 373 -5.80 0.55 -14.97
C LEU A 373 -4.50 -0.17 -14.59
N GLY A 374 -3.40 0.26 -15.19
CA GLY A 374 -2.06 -0.19 -14.82
C GLY A 374 -1.56 0.50 -13.54
N TRP A 375 -0.42 0.06 -13.02
CA TRP A 375 0.20 0.67 -11.84
C TRP A 375 0.45 2.18 -11.99
N GLU A 376 0.63 2.66 -13.21
CA GLU A 376 0.90 4.05 -13.53
C GLU A 376 -0.35 4.92 -13.30
N GLU A 377 -1.48 4.51 -13.87
CA GLU A 377 -2.76 5.19 -13.70
C GLU A 377 -3.24 5.08 -12.24
N ALA A 378 -3.13 3.89 -11.62
CA ALA A 378 -3.44 3.68 -10.22
C ALA A 378 -2.58 4.59 -9.32
N GLY A 379 -1.27 4.65 -9.57
CA GLY A 379 -0.35 5.53 -8.85
C GLY A 379 -0.69 7.01 -8.98
N LEU A 380 -1.08 7.48 -10.18
CA LEU A 380 -1.50 8.88 -10.37
C LEU A 380 -2.79 9.18 -9.60
N ILE A 381 -3.81 8.31 -9.69
CA ILE A 381 -5.09 8.50 -8.99
C ILE A 381 -4.84 8.57 -7.48
N ALA A 382 -4.11 7.60 -6.94
CA ALA A 382 -3.82 7.52 -5.53
C ALA A 382 -2.97 8.71 -5.04
N ALA A 383 -1.93 9.10 -5.78
CA ALA A 383 -1.09 10.24 -5.43
C ALA A 383 -1.88 11.54 -5.41
N LYS A 384 -2.79 11.77 -6.36
CA LYS A 384 -3.66 12.96 -6.38
C LYS A 384 -4.64 12.95 -5.22
N THR A 385 -5.33 11.83 -5.00
CA THR A 385 -6.29 11.67 -3.91
C THR A 385 -5.61 11.85 -2.54
N GLY A 386 -4.43 11.24 -2.34
CA GLY A 386 -3.69 11.34 -1.07
C GLY A 386 -3.18 12.75 -0.78
N ARG A 387 -2.68 13.46 -1.78
CA ARG A 387 -2.24 14.87 -1.65
C ARG A 387 -3.40 15.81 -1.37
N GLU A 388 -4.53 15.60 -2.05
CA GLU A 388 -5.76 16.36 -1.79
C GLU A 388 -6.28 16.09 -0.38
N ALA A 389 -6.33 14.84 0.04
CA ALA A 389 -6.75 14.43 1.38
C ALA A 389 -5.87 15.08 2.47
N LEU A 390 -4.56 15.04 2.29
CA LEU A 390 -3.62 15.71 3.20
C LEU A 390 -3.85 17.22 3.25
N GLY A 391 -4.06 17.84 2.08
CA GLY A 391 -4.38 19.27 1.98
C GLY A 391 -5.66 19.64 2.71
N LEU A 392 -6.71 18.83 2.58
CA LEU A 392 -7.99 19.03 3.27
C LEU A 392 -7.84 18.86 4.80
N ALA A 393 -7.12 17.83 5.25
CA ALA A 393 -6.86 17.61 6.68
C ALA A 393 -6.11 18.79 7.30
N LEU A 394 -5.00 19.21 6.70
CA LEU A 394 -4.19 20.33 7.19
C LEU A 394 -4.94 21.67 7.14
N THR A 395 -5.77 21.87 6.12
CA THR A 395 -6.61 23.07 6.01
C THR A 395 -7.65 23.10 7.13
N GLY A 396 -8.31 21.97 7.42
CA GLY A 396 -9.25 21.87 8.53
C GLY A 396 -8.58 22.19 9.87
N MET A 397 -7.42 21.58 10.15
CA MET A 397 -6.65 21.82 11.38
C MET A 397 -6.21 23.30 11.50
N LEU A 398 -5.85 23.93 10.37
CA LEU A 398 -5.50 25.36 10.35
C LEU A 398 -6.72 26.26 10.66
N GLN A 399 -7.88 25.95 10.07
CA GLN A 399 -9.13 26.69 10.28
C GLN A 399 -9.65 26.58 11.71
N ASP A 400 -9.46 25.42 12.33
CA ASP A 400 -9.83 25.16 13.72
C ASP A 400 -8.79 25.70 14.73
N HIS A 401 -7.70 26.30 14.24
CA HIS A 401 -6.60 26.84 15.03
C HIS A 401 -5.78 25.78 15.82
N ASP A 402 -5.84 24.52 15.41
CA ASP A 402 -5.04 23.45 16.01
C ASP A 402 -3.57 23.54 15.64
N ILE A 403 -3.28 24.08 14.44
CA ILE A 403 -1.91 24.25 13.93
C ILE A 403 -1.70 25.63 13.27
N THR A 404 -0.43 26.03 13.17
CA THR A 404 -0.03 27.20 12.34
C THR A 404 0.26 26.77 10.90
N ARG A 405 0.45 27.73 9.99
CA ARG A 405 0.81 27.46 8.58
C ARG A 405 2.19 26.81 8.47
N GLU A 406 3.13 27.22 9.32
CA GLU A 406 4.46 26.63 9.39
C GLU A 406 4.37 25.17 9.79
N ARG A 407 3.55 24.88 10.81
CA ARG A 407 3.31 23.49 11.24
C ARG A 407 2.60 22.67 10.15
N ALA A 408 1.63 23.23 9.44
CA ALA A 408 1.00 22.55 8.30
C ALA A 408 2.03 22.18 7.23
N SER A 409 2.96 23.10 6.91
CA SER A 409 4.04 22.83 5.95
C SER A 409 5.03 21.76 6.43
N GLU A 410 5.31 21.74 7.73
CA GLU A 410 6.14 20.70 8.35
C GLU A 410 5.45 19.33 8.29
N LEU A 411 4.18 19.24 8.69
CA LEU A 411 3.38 18.01 8.64
C LEU A 411 3.26 17.47 7.22
N ALA A 412 3.10 18.34 6.23
CA ALA A 412 3.08 17.92 4.82
C ALA A 412 4.40 17.25 4.41
N ARG A 413 5.54 17.80 4.79
CA ARG A 413 6.86 17.19 4.52
C ARG A 413 7.04 15.88 5.29
N MET A 414 6.63 15.84 6.55
CA MET A 414 6.71 14.61 7.36
C MET A 414 5.98 13.47 6.68
N VAL A 415 4.70 13.65 6.35
CA VAL A 415 3.86 12.60 5.75
C VAL A 415 4.36 12.18 4.37
N LEU A 416 4.63 13.16 3.50
CA LEU A 416 4.99 12.86 2.12
C LEU A 416 6.42 12.33 1.96
N ARG A 417 7.32 12.58 2.93
CA ARG A 417 8.73 12.27 2.74
C ARG A 417 9.51 11.92 4.01
N ASP A 418 9.50 12.81 5.02
CA ASP A 418 10.54 12.77 6.05
C ASP A 418 10.37 11.57 6.98
N ASN A 419 9.12 11.14 7.26
CA ASN A 419 8.85 9.97 8.09
C ASN A 419 9.40 8.69 7.44
N ALA A 420 9.12 8.46 6.13
CA ALA A 420 9.65 7.32 5.41
C ALA A 420 11.18 7.37 5.32
N ARG A 421 11.75 8.56 5.01
CA ARG A 421 13.20 8.75 4.97
C ARG A 421 13.88 8.37 6.29
N LYS A 422 13.30 8.78 7.42
CA LYS A 422 13.78 8.46 8.77
C LYS A 422 13.63 6.97 9.08
N LEU A 423 12.45 6.39 8.81
CA LEU A 423 12.14 5.00 9.13
C LEU A 423 13.08 4.03 8.41
N TYR A 424 13.28 4.22 7.11
CA TYR A 424 14.10 3.33 6.27
C TYR A 424 15.54 3.79 6.09
N LYS A 425 15.94 4.91 6.73
CA LYS A 425 17.28 5.49 6.62
C LYS A 425 17.70 5.78 5.17
N LEU A 426 16.74 6.25 4.35
CA LEU A 426 17.00 6.63 2.96
C LEU A 426 17.81 7.94 2.89
N GLN A 427 18.68 8.01 1.88
CA GLN A 427 19.56 9.18 1.65
C GLN A 427 18.79 10.38 1.07
#